data_608c9967d3a3a8b274d2d7c2ec80c4e1
#
_entry.id   608c9967d3a3a8b274d2d7c2ec80c4e1
#
_cell.length_a   1.000
_cell.length_b   1.000
_cell.length_c   1.000
_cell.angle_alpha   90.00
_cell.angle_beta   90.00
_cell.angle_gamma   90.00
#
_symmetry.space_group_name_H-M   'P 1'
#
loop_
_entity.id
_entity.type
_entity.pdbx_description
1 polymer ?
#
loop_
_entity_poly.entity_id
_entity_poly.type
_entity_poly.pdbx_seq_one_letter_code
_entity_poly.pdbx_strand_id
1 'polypeptide(L)'
;MDTMNAVRYKAPRQFSMQTVPIPTINDDELLIKVSCCGICGTDGHVHEGEFIAKFPLIPGHEVIGRVAKVGCNVTGFAEGDRCVADPGVTCETCFYCRRGQSLLCENFNGKGVTMAGGFAEYVVFEAKKTYKIEHLTDEEATLVEPAACAIHGMDKLNAPVGIDALVIGAGPTGLILAQLLKLNGAANVVIAANKGIKTQIAQDLGAGDVYVELDRENPAPQWEQLRKNHPYGFDVVVEATGNEEVANDSINYVRRGGTLMIYGVYSDSARVHWSPSKIFGDEIKIIGSFAQTHCFPRAVAYLDSGKVKVKGMVTDVFKISEYQQALDKMNSRTALKIVVKP
;
A
#
# COMPACT_ATOMS: atom_id res chain seq x y z
N MET A 1 -18.66 20.43 -23.23
CA MET A 1 -17.60 20.02 -22.30
C MET A 1 -17.32 18.55 -22.59
N ASP A 2 -16.05 18.21 -22.73
CA ASP A 2 -15.66 16.84 -22.91
C ASP A 2 -15.96 16.03 -21.66
N THR A 3 -16.36 14.77 -21.83
CA THR A 3 -16.79 13.89 -20.75
C THR A 3 -15.92 12.64 -20.70
N MET A 4 -15.91 11.99 -19.55
CA MET A 4 -15.19 10.74 -19.28
C MET A 4 -16.04 9.75 -18.52
N ASN A 5 -15.73 8.49 -18.62
CA ASN A 5 -16.31 7.43 -17.80
C ASN A 5 -15.55 7.31 -16.46
N ALA A 6 -16.31 7.12 -15.38
CA ALA A 6 -15.75 6.93 -14.04
C ALA A 6 -16.64 6.03 -13.19
N VAL A 7 -16.03 5.30 -12.26
CA VAL A 7 -16.73 4.67 -11.15
C VAL A 7 -17.03 5.75 -10.11
N ARG A 8 -18.29 5.97 -9.81
CA ARG A 8 -18.68 6.97 -8.81
C ARG A 8 -19.56 6.39 -7.73
N TYR A 9 -19.08 6.53 -6.51
CA TYR A 9 -19.84 6.22 -5.30
C TYR A 9 -20.71 7.41 -4.92
N LYS A 10 -21.98 7.13 -4.62
CA LYS A 10 -22.91 8.09 -4.01
C LYS A 10 -22.86 7.99 -2.47
N ALA A 11 -22.69 6.79 -1.96
CA ALA A 11 -22.63 6.43 -0.54
C ALA A 11 -21.89 5.08 -0.41
N PRO A 12 -21.57 4.61 0.81
CA PRO A 12 -21.01 3.29 1.01
C PRO A 12 -21.80 2.20 0.28
N ARG A 13 -21.12 1.29 -0.41
CA ARG A 13 -21.67 0.17 -1.20
C ARG A 13 -22.58 0.59 -2.37
N GLN A 14 -22.75 1.89 -2.65
CA GLN A 14 -23.61 2.41 -3.71
C GLN A 14 -22.77 3.14 -4.75
N PHE A 15 -22.37 2.43 -5.78
CA PHE A 15 -21.62 3.01 -6.91
C PHE A 15 -22.25 2.61 -8.25
N SER A 16 -21.88 3.35 -9.27
CA SER A 16 -22.22 3.07 -10.66
C SER A 16 -21.18 3.66 -11.60
N MET A 17 -21.09 3.10 -12.80
CA MET A 17 -20.41 3.77 -13.91
C MET A 17 -21.20 5.01 -14.29
N GLN A 18 -20.53 6.14 -14.37
CA GLN A 18 -21.12 7.42 -14.74
C GLN A 18 -20.25 8.13 -15.77
N THR A 19 -20.91 8.82 -16.70
CA THR A 19 -20.25 9.78 -17.58
C THR A 19 -20.24 11.14 -16.86
N VAL A 20 -19.08 11.66 -16.59
CA VAL A 20 -18.83 12.90 -15.86
C VAL A 20 -17.96 13.86 -16.68
N PRO A 21 -17.98 15.18 -16.42
CA PRO A 21 -17.06 16.10 -17.09
C PRO A 21 -15.59 15.73 -16.84
N ILE A 22 -14.73 15.86 -17.85
CA ILE A 22 -13.28 15.80 -17.66
C ILE A 22 -12.88 16.97 -16.75
N PRO A 23 -12.11 16.76 -15.68
CA PRO A 23 -11.72 17.82 -14.77
C PRO A 23 -10.79 18.83 -15.45
N THR A 24 -10.94 20.10 -15.10
CA THR A 24 -10.02 21.17 -15.51
C THR A 24 -8.82 21.19 -14.58
N ILE A 25 -7.67 21.62 -15.09
CA ILE A 25 -6.45 21.81 -14.32
C ILE A 25 -6.21 23.28 -13.99
N ASN A 26 -5.54 23.51 -12.87
CA ASN A 26 -4.93 24.80 -12.52
C ASN A 26 -3.53 24.92 -13.14
N ASP A 27 -2.90 26.08 -12.97
CA ASP A 27 -1.62 26.41 -13.58
C ASP A 27 -0.47 25.52 -13.12
N ASP A 28 -0.54 24.89 -11.93
CA ASP A 28 0.50 24.03 -11.33
C ASP A 28 0.14 22.55 -11.40
N GLU A 29 -0.90 22.16 -12.15
CA GLU A 29 -1.43 20.81 -12.18
C GLU A 29 -1.21 20.12 -13.54
N LEU A 30 -1.34 18.81 -13.51
CA LEU A 30 -1.35 17.93 -14.67
C LEU A 30 -2.70 17.24 -14.79
N LEU A 31 -3.24 17.18 -16.01
CA LEU A 31 -4.29 16.22 -16.34
C LEU A 31 -3.62 14.92 -16.77
N ILE A 32 -3.88 13.84 -16.08
CA ILE A 32 -3.35 12.52 -16.38
C ILE A 32 -4.45 11.69 -17.03
N LYS A 33 -4.20 11.19 -18.23
CA LYS A 33 -4.99 10.12 -18.85
C LYS A 33 -4.57 8.81 -18.17
N VAL A 34 -5.48 8.21 -17.44
CA VAL A 34 -5.20 6.99 -16.65
C VAL A 34 -4.96 5.82 -17.61
N SER A 35 -3.82 5.15 -17.48
CA SER A 35 -3.55 3.88 -18.16
C SER A 35 -4.13 2.71 -17.35
N CYS A 36 -3.92 2.75 -16.04
CA CYS A 36 -4.55 1.85 -15.09
C CYS A 36 -4.43 2.37 -13.66
N CYS A 37 -5.21 1.79 -12.74
CA CYS A 37 -5.18 2.08 -11.32
C CYS A 37 -5.27 0.78 -10.53
N GLY A 38 -4.43 0.64 -9.51
CA GLY A 38 -4.42 -0.53 -8.63
C GLY A 38 -5.60 -0.52 -7.65
N ILE A 39 -6.09 -1.72 -7.31
CA ILE A 39 -7.01 -1.93 -6.19
C ILE A 39 -6.20 -2.31 -4.94
N CYS A 40 -6.47 -1.63 -3.85
CA CYS A 40 -5.87 -1.80 -2.53
C CYS A 40 -6.91 -2.28 -1.50
N GLY A 41 -6.45 -2.83 -0.37
CA GLY A 41 -7.32 -3.09 0.79
C GLY A 41 -8.08 -1.84 1.26
N THR A 42 -7.49 -0.67 1.13
CA THR A 42 -8.14 0.62 1.40
C THR A 42 -9.41 0.84 0.55
N ASP A 43 -9.45 0.40 -0.70
CA ASP A 43 -10.65 0.51 -1.54
C ASP A 43 -11.79 -0.36 -1.00
N GLY A 44 -11.48 -1.49 -0.33
CA GLY A 44 -12.46 -2.28 0.40
C GLY A 44 -13.04 -1.51 1.60
N HIS A 45 -12.21 -0.86 2.41
CA HIS A 45 -12.67 0.00 3.51
C HIS A 45 -13.47 1.20 3.00
N VAL A 46 -13.05 1.84 1.90
CA VAL A 46 -13.83 2.90 1.22
C VAL A 46 -15.18 2.37 0.76
N HIS A 47 -15.24 1.17 0.18
CA HIS A 47 -16.49 0.54 -0.24
C HIS A 47 -17.45 0.36 0.94
N GLU A 48 -16.95 -0.04 2.10
CA GLU A 48 -17.75 -0.21 3.32
C GLU A 48 -18.11 1.12 4.01
N GLY A 49 -17.50 2.24 3.62
CA GLY A 49 -17.67 3.55 4.25
C GLY A 49 -16.84 3.75 5.50
N GLU A 50 -15.80 2.93 5.64
CA GLU A 50 -14.82 2.97 6.72
C GLU A 50 -13.63 3.89 6.35
N PHE A 51 -12.63 3.94 7.24
CA PHE A 51 -11.45 4.77 7.10
C PHE A 51 -11.85 6.25 7.04
N ILE A 52 -11.19 7.07 6.23
CA ILE A 52 -11.47 8.52 6.10
C ILE A 52 -12.36 8.86 4.88
N ALA A 53 -13.02 7.87 4.29
CA ALA A 53 -13.77 8.03 3.04
C ALA A 53 -14.82 9.16 3.11
N LYS A 54 -14.90 9.95 2.04
CA LYS A 54 -15.89 11.03 1.86
C LYS A 54 -16.67 10.83 0.57
N PHE A 55 -17.97 10.88 0.65
CA PHE A 55 -18.87 10.68 -0.49
C PHE A 55 -19.58 11.99 -0.87
N PRO A 56 -19.92 12.22 -2.18
CA PRO A 56 -19.71 11.32 -3.31
C PRO A 56 -18.22 11.25 -3.73
N LEU A 57 -17.76 10.08 -4.26
CA LEU A 57 -16.35 9.82 -4.51
C LEU A 57 -16.13 9.05 -5.83
N ILE A 58 -15.09 9.41 -6.56
CA ILE A 58 -14.42 8.54 -7.56
C ILE A 58 -13.21 7.96 -6.87
N PRO A 59 -13.15 6.64 -6.58
CA PRO A 59 -12.03 6.07 -5.83
C PRO A 59 -10.80 5.76 -6.70
N GLY A 60 -9.81 5.06 -6.13
CA GLY A 60 -8.57 4.65 -6.79
C GLY A 60 -7.41 5.61 -6.54
N HIS A 61 -6.45 5.18 -5.74
CA HIS A 61 -5.31 6.01 -5.28
C HIS A 61 -3.94 5.53 -5.79
N GLU A 62 -3.87 4.42 -6.51
CA GLU A 62 -2.64 3.85 -7.07
C GLU A 62 -2.58 4.08 -8.59
N VAL A 63 -2.42 5.34 -8.98
CA VAL A 63 -2.58 5.81 -10.36
C VAL A 63 -1.29 5.73 -11.16
N ILE A 64 -1.39 5.19 -12.36
CA ILE A 64 -0.42 5.31 -13.45
C ILE A 64 -1.12 5.83 -14.71
N GLY A 65 -0.47 6.72 -15.43
CA GLY A 65 -1.01 7.22 -16.69
C GLY A 65 -0.02 8.01 -17.51
N ARG A 66 -0.57 8.74 -18.46
CA ARG A 66 0.19 9.66 -19.30
C ARG A 66 -0.34 11.07 -19.14
N VAL A 67 0.56 12.02 -19.11
CA VAL A 67 0.21 13.45 -19.09
C VAL A 67 -0.57 13.78 -20.36
N ALA A 68 -1.81 14.20 -20.19
CA ALA A 68 -2.70 14.64 -21.29
C ALA A 68 -2.74 16.16 -21.44
N LYS A 69 -2.49 16.91 -20.34
CA LYS A 69 -2.41 18.37 -20.36
C LYS A 69 -1.50 18.86 -19.24
N VAL A 70 -0.78 19.95 -19.51
CA VAL A 70 0.19 20.56 -18.59
C VAL A 70 -0.26 21.97 -18.23
N GLY A 71 -0.28 22.30 -16.93
CA GLY A 71 -0.54 23.66 -16.44
C GLY A 71 0.59 24.62 -16.83
N CYS A 72 0.27 25.90 -16.98
CA CYS A 72 1.20 26.88 -17.58
C CYS A 72 2.44 27.18 -16.72
N ASN A 73 2.39 26.91 -15.40
CA ASN A 73 3.53 27.07 -14.48
C ASN A 73 4.38 25.79 -14.38
N VAL A 74 3.91 24.67 -14.91
CA VAL A 74 4.58 23.38 -14.75
C VAL A 74 5.80 23.29 -15.65
N THR A 75 6.92 22.91 -15.05
CA THR A 75 8.17 22.59 -15.77
C THR A 75 8.53 21.11 -15.58
N GLY A 76 9.29 20.55 -16.51
CA GLY A 76 9.79 19.18 -16.39
C GLY A 76 8.82 18.10 -16.86
N PHE A 77 7.59 18.42 -17.28
CA PHE A 77 6.62 17.53 -17.89
C PHE A 77 6.20 17.97 -19.28
N ALA A 78 5.89 17.02 -20.12
CA ALA A 78 5.29 17.22 -21.44
C ALA A 78 4.11 16.25 -21.63
N GLU A 79 3.21 16.56 -22.53
CA GLU A 79 2.14 15.64 -22.95
C GLU A 79 2.75 14.34 -23.47
N GLY A 80 2.16 13.21 -23.06
CA GLY A 80 2.65 11.87 -23.38
C GLY A 80 3.61 11.28 -22.33
N ASP A 81 4.20 12.06 -21.42
CA ASP A 81 5.07 11.55 -20.36
C ASP A 81 4.34 10.53 -19.50
N ARG A 82 4.98 9.38 -19.26
CA ARG A 82 4.47 8.35 -18.33
C ARG A 82 4.76 8.75 -16.91
N CYS A 83 3.75 8.64 -16.04
CA CYS A 83 3.88 9.11 -14.68
C CYS A 83 2.99 8.36 -13.68
N VAL A 84 3.47 8.28 -12.46
CA VAL A 84 2.72 7.91 -11.25
C VAL A 84 2.55 9.13 -10.36
N ALA A 85 1.56 9.11 -9.47
CA ALA A 85 1.26 10.29 -8.65
C ALA A 85 1.01 9.92 -7.18
N ASP A 86 1.56 10.74 -6.28
CA ASP A 86 1.33 10.67 -4.83
C ASP A 86 -0.08 11.20 -4.50
N PRO A 87 -0.97 10.35 -3.97
CA PRO A 87 -2.35 10.73 -3.68
C PRO A 87 -2.51 11.64 -2.46
N GLY A 88 -1.50 11.77 -1.61
CA GLY A 88 -1.58 12.50 -0.35
C GLY A 88 -1.69 14.01 -0.54
N VAL A 89 -2.72 14.63 0.07
CA VAL A 89 -2.95 16.08 0.04
C VAL A 89 -3.01 16.61 1.47
N THR A 90 -2.18 17.61 1.78
CA THR A 90 -2.04 18.20 3.11
C THR A 90 -2.32 19.70 3.08
N CYS A 91 -2.74 20.27 4.21
CA CYS A 91 -3.09 21.71 4.25
C CYS A 91 -1.90 22.65 4.41
N GLU A 92 -0.72 22.13 4.73
CA GLU A 92 0.55 22.84 4.95
C GLU A 92 0.53 23.89 6.09
N THR A 93 -0.61 24.13 6.74
CA THR A 93 -0.82 25.23 7.71
C THR A 93 -1.19 24.81 9.12
N CYS A 94 -1.68 23.57 9.35
CA CYS A 94 -2.08 23.10 10.67
C CYS A 94 -0.87 22.83 11.59
N PHE A 95 -1.16 22.49 12.85
CA PHE A 95 -0.15 22.22 13.86
C PHE A 95 0.89 21.21 13.41
N TYR A 96 0.47 20.07 12.85
CA TYR A 96 1.37 19.02 12.40
C TYR A 96 2.17 19.40 11.15
N CYS A 97 1.53 20.05 10.17
CA CYS A 97 2.20 20.50 8.95
C CYS A 97 3.35 21.46 9.26
N ARG A 98 3.10 22.45 10.14
CA ARG A 98 4.12 23.44 10.56
C ARG A 98 5.28 22.84 11.33
N ARG A 99 5.14 21.61 11.83
CA ARG A 99 6.20 20.83 12.52
C ARG A 99 6.92 19.85 11.60
N GLY A 100 6.65 19.88 10.28
CA GLY A 100 7.21 18.93 9.33
C GLY A 100 6.59 17.52 9.42
N GLN A 101 5.44 17.38 10.07
CA GLN A 101 4.70 16.12 10.26
C GLN A 101 3.46 16.11 9.36
N SER A 102 3.63 16.40 8.08
CA SER A 102 2.54 16.61 7.12
C SER A 102 1.60 15.41 6.99
N LEU A 103 2.10 14.19 7.19
CA LEU A 103 1.29 12.97 7.17
C LEU A 103 0.23 12.93 8.29
N LEU A 104 0.47 13.64 9.40
CA LEU A 104 -0.46 13.78 10.52
C LEU A 104 -1.34 15.04 10.39
N CYS A 105 -1.48 15.58 9.18
CA CYS A 105 -2.26 16.77 8.90
C CYS A 105 -3.71 16.61 9.39
N GLU A 106 -4.21 17.60 10.17
CA GLU A 106 -5.60 17.64 10.67
C GLU A 106 -6.62 17.65 9.54
N ASN A 107 -6.22 18.19 8.37
CA ASN A 107 -7.04 18.25 7.17
C ASN A 107 -6.49 17.34 6.07
N PHE A 108 -5.94 16.16 6.44
CA PHE A 108 -5.42 15.22 5.47
C PHE A 108 -6.50 14.78 4.49
N ASN A 109 -6.18 14.86 3.21
CA ASN A 109 -7.00 14.33 2.14
C ASN A 109 -6.18 13.39 1.26
N GLY A 110 -6.86 12.50 0.54
CA GLY A 110 -6.23 11.57 -0.40
C GLY A 110 -7.04 11.49 -1.69
N LYS A 111 -6.37 11.64 -2.82
CA LYS A 111 -6.96 11.36 -4.14
C LYS A 111 -7.37 9.89 -4.19
N GLY A 112 -8.62 9.61 -4.54
CA GLY A 112 -9.18 8.25 -4.53
C GLY A 112 -9.72 7.77 -3.18
N VAL A 113 -9.62 8.58 -2.11
CA VAL A 113 -10.14 8.22 -0.76
C VAL A 113 -11.10 9.30 -0.24
N THR A 114 -10.72 10.56 -0.32
CA THR A 114 -11.55 11.70 0.08
C THR A 114 -11.79 12.70 -1.05
N MET A 115 -11.02 12.59 -2.13
CA MET A 115 -11.09 13.42 -3.34
C MET A 115 -11.08 12.48 -4.55
N ALA A 116 -11.53 12.99 -5.72
CA ALA A 116 -11.59 12.20 -6.95
C ALA A 116 -10.23 11.55 -7.29
N GLY A 117 -10.26 10.26 -7.60
CA GLY A 117 -9.11 9.39 -7.91
C GLY A 117 -9.12 8.79 -9.29
N GLY A 118 -8.41 7.67 -9.44
CA GLY A 118 -8.02 7.08 -10.72
C GLY A 118 -8.93 5.99 -11.28
N PHE A 119 -10.05 5.61 -10.63
CA PHE A 119 -11.03 4.76 -11.32
C PHE A 119 -11.90 5.61 -12.25
N ALA A 120 -11.25 6.28 -13.18
CA ALA A 120 -11.76 7.16 -14.22
C ALA A 120 -10.78 7.20 -15.40
N GLU A 121 -11.21 7.72 -16.55
CA GLU A 121 -10.32 7.87 -17.72
C GLU A 121 -9.29 8.99 -17.52
N TYR A 122 -9.61 10.01 -16.71
CA TYR A 122 -8.72 11.13 -16.41
C TYR A 122 -8.78 11.50 -14.93
N VAL A 123 -7.65 11.99 -14.42
CA VAL A 123 -7.53 12.50 -13.05
C VAL A 123 -6.53 13.67 -13.03
N VAL A 124 -6.70 14.58 -12.08
CA VAL A 124 -5.81 15.74 -11.90
C VAL A 124 -4.92 15.53 -10.69
N PHE A 125 -3.62 15.82 -10.85
CA PHE A 125 -2.64 15.87 -9.78
C PHE A 125 -1.78 17.13 -9.88
N GLU A 126 -1.29 17.61 -8.74
CA GLU A 126 -0.26 18.63 -8.71
C GLU A 126 1.05 18.10 -9.33
N ALA A 127 1.73 18.89 -10.14
CA ALA A 127 2.96 18.46 -10.81
C ALA A 127 4.05 18.07 -9.79
N LYS A 128 4.14 18.78 -8.65
CA LYS A 128 5.08 18.46 -7.55
C LYS A 128 4.84 17.11 -6.88
N LYS A 129 3.66 16.51 -7.07
CA LYS A 129 3.24 15.20 -6.57
C LYS A 129 3.27 14.09 -7.63
N THR A 130 3.77 14.41 -8.82
CA THR A 130 3.80 13.51 -9.98
C THR A 130 5.25 13.16 -10.33
N TYR A 131 5.51 11.90 -10.68
CA TYR A 131 6.86 11.38 -10.90
C TYR A 131 6.89 10.58 -12.19
N LYS A 132 7.89 10.84 -13.04
CA LYS A 132 8.11 10.07 -14.29
C LYS A 132 8.60 8.67 -13.96
N ILE A 133 8.21 7.73 -14.82
CA ILE A 133 8.70 6.35 -14.81
C ILE A 133 9.17 5.95 -16.22
N GLU A 134 10.13 5.03 -16.31
CA GLU A 134 10.76 4.66 -17.58
C GLU A 134 10.59 3.17 -17.89
N HIS A 135 10.91 2.27 -16.97
CA HIS A 135 11.10 0.85 -17.23
C HIS A 135 9.95 -0.06 -16.80
N LEU A 136 9.20 0.32 -15.78
CA LEU A 136 8.04 -0.45 -15.30
C LEU A 136 6.95 -0.54 -16.37
N THR A 137 6.27 -1.68 -16.50
CA THR A 137 4.99 -1.72 -17.22
C THR A 137 3.95 -0.86 -16.49
N ASP A 138 2.85 -0.51 -17.18
CA ASP A 138 1.82 0.33 -16.56
C ASP A 138 1.18 -0.43 -15.37
N GLU A 139 0.99 -1.74 -15.46
CA GLU A 139 0.47 -2.57 -14.37
C GLU A 139 1.43 -2.62 -13.17
N GLU A 140 2.72 -2.85 -13.40
CA GLU A 140 3.74 -2.88 -12.35
C GLU A 140 3.87 -1.53 -11.64
N ALA A 141 3.70 -0.43 -12.36
CA ALA A 141 3.80 0.92 -11.83
C ALA A 141 2.69 1.27 -10.83
N THR A 142 1.57 0.55 -10.81
CA THR A 142 0.55 0.69 -9.74
C THR A 142 1.11 0.31 -8.36
N LEU A 143 2.22 -0.42 -8.30
CA LEU A 143 2.88 -0.81 -7.05
C LEU A 143 3.83 0.28 -6.49
N VAL A 144 3.99 1.42 -7.17
CA VAL A 144 4.84 2.52 -6.69
C VAL A 144 4.23 3.16 -5.43
N GLU A 145 2.92 3.36 -5.40
CA GLU A 145 2.24 3.89 -4.20
C GLU A 145 2.41 2.95 -3.00
N PRO A 146 2.08 1.64 -3.08
CA PRO A 146 2.34 0.70 -1.99
C PRO A 146 3.82 0.62 -1.58
N ALA A 147 4.73 0.75 -2.54
CA ALA A 147 6.16 0.77 -2.24
C ALA A 147 6.58 2.04 -1.49
N ALA A 148 5.98 3.19 -1.82
CA ALA A 148 6.22 4.42 -1.06
C ALA A 148 5.75 4.28 0.40
N CYS A 149 4.60 3.64 0.63
CA CYS A 149 4.12 3.31 1.98
C CYS A 149 5.08 2.33 2.69
N ALA A 150 5.58 1.31 1.99
CA ALA A 150 6.54 0.36 2.57
C ALA A 150 7.87 1.05 2.95
N ILE A 151 8.37 1.96 2.11
CA ILE A 151 9.57 2.75 2.40
C ILE A 151 9.35 3.64 3.63
N HIS A 152 8.18 4.25 3.78
CA HIS A 152 7.83 5.00 5.00
C HIS A 152 7.84 4.08 6.24
N GLY A 153 7.32 2.86 6.12
CA GLY A 153 7.42 1.84 7.17
C GLY A 153 8.87 1.53 7.55
N MET A 154 9.76 1.37 6.57
CA MET A 154 11.19 1.15 6.83
C MET A 154 11.84 2.34 7.55
N ASP A 155 11.49 3.58 7.17
CA ASP A 155 11.98 4.78 7.87
C ASP A 155 11.51 4.80 9.34
N LYS A 156 10.29 4.35 9.62
CA LYS A 156 9.77 4.24 10.99
C LYS A 156 10.44 3.13 11.79
N LEU A 157 10.75 2.00 11.15
CA LEU A 157 11.48 0.88 11.77
C LEU A 157 12.88 1.29 12.18
N ASN A 158 13.60 2.01 11.32
CA ASN A 158 14.99 2.38 11.52
C ASN A 158 15.84 1.22 12.08
N ALA A 159 15.65 0.03 11.48
CA ALA A 159 16.26 -1.20 11.95
C ALA A 159 17.76 -1.26 11.60
N PRO A 160 18.63 -1.72 12.51
CA PRO A 160 20.04 -1.92 12.22
C PRO A 160 20.23 -3.07 11.21
N VAL A 161 21.43 -3.17 10.62
CA VAL A 161 21.83 -4.32 9.80
C VAL A 161 22.00 -5.58 10.66
N GLY A 162 21.85 -6.76 10.06
CA GLY A 162 22.09 -8.03 10.73
C GLY A 162 20.94 -8.57 11.59
N ILE A 163 19.74 -7.96 11.48
CA ILE A 163 18.55 -8.38 12.22
C ILE A 163 17.90 -9.64 11.62
N ASP A 164 17.18 -10.38 12.46
CA ASP A 164 16.18 -11.37 12.04
C ASP A 164 14.80 -10.68 11.98
N ALA A 165 14.11 -10.79 10.86
CA ALA A 165 12.80 -10.18 10.67
C ALA A 165 11.73 -11.23 10.31
N LEU A 166 10.54 -11.07 10.86
CA LEU A 166 9.33 -11.81 10.50
C LEU A 166 8.31 -10.86 9.86
N VAL A 167 7.91 -11.14 8.64
CA VAL A 167 6.79 -10.45 7.96
C VAL A 167 5.59 -11.39 7.94
N ILE A 168 4.53 -11.01 8.62
CA ILE A 168 3.28 -11.75 8.67
C ILE A 168 2.32 -11.14 7.64
N GLY A 169 2.12 -11.87 6.54
CA GLY A 169 1.31 -11.44 5.41
C GLY A 169 2.11 -11.30 4.12
N ALA A 170 1.71 -12.04 3.09
CA ALA A 170 2.28 -11.99 1.74
C ALA A 170 1.40 -11.15 0.78
N GLY A 171 0.82 -10.05 1.28
CA GLY A 171 0.19 -9.04 0.44
C GLY A 171 1.23 -8.22 -0.33
N PRO A 172 0.82 -7.34 -1.28
CA PRO A 172 1.76 -6.56 -2.07
C PRO A 172 2.76 -5.78 -1.21
N THR A 173 2.28 -5.09 -0.18
CA THR A 173 3.12 -4.31 0.74
C THR A 173 4.00 -5.19 1.62
N GLY A 174 3.49 -6.35 2.09
CA GLY A 174 4.28 -7.31 2.87
C GLY A 174 5.47 -7.85 2.07
N LEU A 175 5.27 -8.17 0.78
CA LEU A 175 6.34 -8.64 -0.10
C LEU A 175 7.36 -7.55 -0.44
N ILE A 176 6.91 -6.30 -0.57
CA ILE A 176 7.81 -5.15 -0.78
C ILE A 176 8.61 -4.88 0.49
N LEU A 177 7.97 -4.87 1.68
CA LEU A 177 8.64 -4.71 2.97
C LEU A 177 9.70 -5.80 3.21
N ALA A 178 9.39 -7.06 2.91
CA ALA A 178 10.34 -8.16 3.04
C ALA A 178 11.60 -7.93 2.17
N GLN A 179 11.42 -7.52 0.91
CA GLN A 179 12.54 -7.19 0.03
C GLN A 179 13.33 -5.96 0.54
N LEU A 180 12.65 -4.92 1.04
CA LEU A 180 13.31 -3.75 1.61
C LEU A 180 14.10 -4.09 2.87
N LEU A 181 13.61 -4.98 3.74
CA LEU A 181 14.35 -5.48 4.90
C LEU A 181 15.64 -6.19 4.48
N LYS A 182 15.58 -7.05 3.46
CA LYS A 182 16.78 -7.69 2.88
C LYS A 182 17.76 -6.67 2.34
N LEU A 183 17.28 -5.70 1.54
CA LEU A 183 18.11 -4.63 0.97
C LEU A 183 18.72 -3.73 2.05
N ASN A 184 18.06 -3.58 3.20
CA ASN A 184 18.57 -2.85 4.37
C ASN A 184 19.56 -3.67 5.21
N GLY A 185 19.86 -4.92 4.82
CA GLY A 185 20.87 -5.76 5.47
C GLY A 185 20.34 -6.64 6.61
N ALA A 186 19.06 -7.00 6.61
CA ALA A 186 18.57 -8.06 7.49
C ALA A 186 19.34 -9.37 7.21
N ALA A 187 19.77 -10.07 8.26
CA ALA A 187 20.48 -11.33 8.16
C ALA A 187 19.54 -12.47 7.72
N ASN A 188 18.28 -12.40 8.13
CA ASN A 188 17.27 -13.37 7.77
C ASN A 188 15.88 -12.69 7.74
N VAL A 189 15.12 -12.94 6.68
CA VAL A 189 13.75 -12.49 6.52
C VAL A 189 12.82 -13.69 6.33
N VAL A 190 11.99 -13.94 7.32
CA VAL A 190 10.95 -14.97 7.28
C VAL A 190 9.62 -14.34 6.84
N ILE A 191 8.94 -14.95 5.88
CA ILE A 191 7.59 -14.55 5.46
C ILE A 191 6.63 -15.65 5.89
N ALA A 192 5.63 -15.31 6.72
CA ALA A 192 4.56 -16.20 7.13
C ALA A 192 3.23 -15.77 6.51
N ALA A 193 2.61 -16.64 5.74
CA ALA A 193 1.32 -16.37 5.10
C ALA A 193 0.59 -17.66 4.75
N ASN A 194 -0.73 -17.56 4.55
CA ASN A 194 -1.53 -18.71 4.11
C ASN A 194 -1.03 -19.25 2.77
N LYS A 195 -0.89 -20.58 2.70
CA LYS A 195 -0.49 -21.29 1.48
C LYS A 195 -1.37 -20.90 0.28
N GLY A 196 -0.72 -20.63 -0.86
CA GLY A 196 -1.41 -20.30 -2.10
C GLY A 196 -0.57 -19.43 -3.04
N ILE A 197 -1.24 -18.76 -3.99
CA ILE A 197 -0.58 -17.95 -5.03
C ILE A 197 0.35 -16.88 -4.45
N LYS A 198 0.00 -16.29 -3.30
CA LYS A 198 0.79 -15.22 -2.69
C LYS A 198 2.13 -15.73 -2.14
N THR A 199 2.16 -16.93 -1.53
CA THR A 199 3.40 -17.53 -1.06
C THR A 199 4.25 -18.03 -2.23
N GLN A 200 3.63 -18.53 -3.30
CA GLN A 200 4.34 -18.90 -4.51
C GLN A 200 5.04 -17.68 -5.15
N ILE A 201 4.32 -16.57 -5.33
CA ILE A 201 4.90 -15.33 -5.87
C ILE A 201 6.02 -14.80 -4.94
N ALA A 202 5.84 -14.89 -3.62
CA ALA A 202 6.89 -14.52 -2.67
C ALA A 202 8.20 -15.30 -2.91
N GLN A 203 8.09 -16.60 -3.15
CA GLN A 203 9.22 -17.48 -3.46
C GLN A 203 9.85 -17.15 -4.82
N ASP A 204 9.03 -16.96 -5.85
CA ASP A 204 9.49 -16.64 -7.21
C ASP A 204 10.24 -15.30 -7.26
N LEU A 205 9.83 -14.33 -6.45
CA LEU A 205 10.51 -13.04 -6.31
C LEU A 205 11.79 -13.12 -5.46
N GLY A 206 11.95 -14.18 -4.65
CA GLY A 206 12.99 -14.25 -3.63
C GLY A 206 12.80 -13.17 -2.55
N ALA A 207 11.54 -12.85 -2.22
CA ALA A 207 11.19 -11.73 -1.35
C ALA A 207 11.69 -11.92 0.10
N GLY A 208 11.77 -13.16 0.58
CA GLY A 208 12.33 -13.54 1.88
C GLY A 208 13.43 -14.60 1.73
N ASP A 209 13.93 -15.09 2.86
CA ASP A 209 14.88 -16.18 2.94
C ASP A 209 14.21 -17.49 3.34
N VAL A 210 13.16 -17.40 4.16
CA VAL A 210 12.34 -18.53 4.63
C VAL A 210 10.86 -18.21 4.43
N TYR A 211 10.11 -19.21 3.99
CA TYR A 211 8.67 -19.09 3.73
C TYR A 211 7.89 -20.08 4.59
N VAL A 212 7.03 -19.58 5.47
CA VAL A 212 6.14 -20.37 6.31
C VAL A 212 4.76 -20.36 5.70
N GLU A 213 4.41 -21.44 5.02
CA GLU A 213 3.09 -21.63 4.43
C GLU A 213 2.11 -22.12 5.49
N LEU A 214 1.21 -21.24 5.92
CA LEU A 214 0.21 -21.55 6.92
C LEU A 214 -0.98 -22.28 6.29
N ASP A 215 -1.44 -23.34 6.95
CA ASP A 215 -2.72 -23.95 6.64
C ASP A 215 -3.85 -23.03 7.09
N ARG A 216 -4.85 -22.82 6.24
CA ARG A 216 -5.96 -21.88 6.52
C ARG A 216 -6.89 -22.36 7.64
N GLU A 217 -7.06 -23.68 7.75
CA GLU A 217 -7.98 -24.29 8.70
C GLU A 217 -7.26 -24.59 10.03
N ASN A 218 -5.97 -24.94 9.96
CA ASN A 218 -5.17 -25.29 11.14
C ASN A 218 -3.73 -24.75 11.04
N PRO A 219 -3.48 -23.46 11.24
CA PRO A 219 -2.14 -22.87 11.17
C PRO A 219 -1.27 -23.16 12.40
N ALA A 220 -1.83 -23.70 13.49
CA ALA A 220 -1.15 -23.87 14.77
C ALA A 220 0.15 -24.68 14.66
N PRO A 221 0.22 -25.83 13.92
CA PRO A 221 1.45 -26.58 13.79
C PRO A 221 2.60 -25.80 13.15
N GLN A 222 2.31 -24.98 12.12
CA GLN A 222 3.32 -24.16 11.44
C GLN A 222 3.83 -23.03 12.36
N TRP A 223 2.95 -22.42 13.12
CA TRP A 223 3.33 -21.43 14.11
C TRP A 223 4.16 -22.02 15.24
N GLU A 224 3.81 -23.22 15.72
CA GLU A 224 4.61 -23.94 16.71
C GLU A 224 6.01 -24.30 16.18
N GLN A 225 6.09 -24.77 14.93
CA GLN A 225 7.36 -25.06 14.29
C GLN A 225 8.22 -23.80 14.12
N LEU A 226 7.61 -22.68 13.76
CA LEU A 226 8.31 -21.38 13.66
C LEU A 226 8.90 -20.99 15.02
N ARG A 227 8.15 -21.12 16.12
CA ARG A 227 8.65 -20.86 17.49
C ARG A 227 9.79 -21.78 17.88
N LYS A 228 9.73 -23.06 17.51
CA LYS A 228 10.83 -24.02 17.77
C LYS A 228 12.10 -23.65 17.00
N ASN A 229 11.96 -23.21 15.75
CA ASN A 229 13.08 -22.80 14.91
C ASN A 229 13.69 -21.45 15.34
N HIS A 230 12.88 -20.58 15.93
CA HIS A 230 13.27 -19.23 16.41
C HIS A 230 12.91 -19.05 17.90
N PRO A 231 13.59 -19.76 18.82
CA PRO A 231 13.20 -19.79 20.24
C PRO A 231 13.34 -18.44 20.94
N TYR A 232 14.15 -17.53 20.40
CA TYR A 232 14.31 -16.17 20.91
C TYR A 232 13.42 -15.14 20.19
N GLY A 233 12.62 -15.54 19.19
CA GLY A 233 11.83 -14.64 18.36
C GLY A 233 12.69 -13.81 17.40
N PHE A 234 12.11 -12.70 16.92
CA PHE A 234 12.67 -11.84 15.88
C PHE A 234 12.94 -10.44 16.40
N ASP A 235 13.98 -9.77 15.89
CA ASP A 235 14.28 -8.36 16.21
C ASP A 235 13.17 -7.45 15.71
N VAL A 236 12.61 -7.78 14.54
CA VAL A 236 11.49 -7.06 13.94
C VAL A 236 10.40 -8.03 13.55
N VAL A 237 9.19 -7.73 13.97
CA VAL A 237 7.96 -8.40 13.49
C VAL A 237 7.09 -7.36 12.81
N VAL A 238 6.73 -7.59 11.56
CA VAL A 238 5.81 -6.73 10.80
C VAL A 238 4.48 -7.46 10.65
N GLU A 239 3.41 -6.92 11.24
CA GLU A 239 2.06 -7.37 11.00
C GLU A 239 1.48 -6.61 9.80
N ALA A 240 1.32 -7.30 8.66
CA ALA A 240 0.87 -6.74 7.39
C ALA A 240 -0.41 -7.40 6.86
N THR A 241 -1.22 -8.02 7.73
CA THR A 241 -2.47 -8.67 7.33
C THR A 241 -3.72 -7.82 7.60
N GLY A 242 -3.69 -6.97 8.63
CA GLY A 242 -4.86 -6.25 9.12
C GLY A 242 -5.87 -7.17 9.84
N ASN A 243 -5.47 -8.36 10.26
CA ASN A 243 -6.31 -9.30 10.99
C ASN A 243 -6.09 -9.19 12.49
N GLU A 244 -7.16 -9.04 13.26
CA GLU A 244 -7.13 -8.84 14.71
C GLU A 244 -6.49 -10.02 15.46
N GLU A 245 -6.83 -11.25 15.09
CA GLU A 245 -6.28 -12.45 15.74
C GLU A 245 -4.78 -12.58 15.50
N VAL A 246 -4.35 -12.32 14.24
CA VAL A 246 -2.94 -12.30 13.88
C VAL A 246 -2.19 -11.20 14.64
N ALA A 247 -2.77 -10.02 14.75
CA ALA A 247 -2.19 -8.92 15.51
C ALA A 247 -2.03 -9.28 16.99
N ASN A 248 -3.05 -9.89 17.60
CA ASN A 248 -2.98 -10.34 19.00
C ASN A 248 -1.83 -11.32 19.25
N ASP A 249 -1.59 -12.26 18.33
CA ASP A 249 -0.51 -13.24 18.49
C ASP A 249 0.88 -12.72 18.08
N SER A 250 0.94 -11.71 17.23
CA SER A 250 2.19 -11.21 16.62
C SER A 250 3.25 -10.79 17.65
N ILE A 251 2.85 -10.23 18.79
CA ILE A 251 3.76 -9.82 19.87
C ILE A 251 4.55 -10.99 20.49
N ASN A 252 4.04 -12.23 20.33
CA ASN A 252 4.67 -13.43 20.88
C ASN A 252 5.87 -13.90 20.03
N TYR A 253 6.07 -13.32 18.86
CA TYR A 253 7.22 -13.59 17.99
C TYR A 253 8.31 -12.54 18.11
N VAL A 254 8.05 -11.44 18.85
CA VAL A 254 9.04 -10.38 19.08
C VAL A 254 10.00 -10.82 20.16
N ARG A 255 11.31 -10.76 19.86
CA ARG A 255 12.35 -11.02 20.88
C ARG A 255 12.43 -9.87 21.90
N ARG A 256 13.06 -10.10 23.02
CA ARG A 256 13.33 -9.04 24.01
C ARG A 256 14.14 -7.92 23.36
N GLY A 257 13.71 -6.68 23.61
CA GLY A 257 14.28 -5.48 22.98
C GLY A 257 13.86 -5.26 21.53
N GLY A 258 13.04 -6.14 20.96
CA GLY A 258 12.60 -6.10 19.56
C GLY A 258 11.47 -5.10 19.30
N THR A 259 11.07 -5.02 18.04
CA THR A 259 10.05 -4.08 17.55
C THR A 259 8.92 -4.83 16.86
N LEU A 260 7.68 -4.54 17.26
CA LEU A 260 6.47 -4.90 16.54
C LEU A 260 5.98 -3.71 15.73
N MET A 261 5.88 -3.86 14.42
CA MET A 261 5.25 -2.88 13.53
C MET A 261 3.85 -3.32 13.16
N ILE A 262 2.87 -2.49 13.49
CA ILE A 262 1.49 -2.59 13.03
C ILE A 262 1.40 -1.83 11.70
N TYR A 263 1.33 -2.60 10.62
CA TYR A 263 1.34 -2.08 9.25
C TYR A 263 0.02 -2.34 8.50
N GLY A 264 -0.68 -3.43 8.82
CA GLY A 264 -1.98 -3.75 8.25
C GLY A 264 -3.02 -2.66 8.55
N VAL A 265 -4.01 -2.52 7.66
CA VAL A 265 -5.19 -1.66 7.90
C VAL A 265 -6.26 -2.51 8.57
N TYR A 266 -6.76 -2.04 9.70
CA TYR A 266 -7.77 -2.73 10.51
C TYR A 266 -9.11 -2.01 10.46
N SER A 267 -10.20 -2.74 10.75
CA SER A 267 -11.48 -2.12 11.07
C SER A 267 -11.34 -1.24 12.32
N ASP A 268 -12.08 -0.15 12.39
CA ASP A 268 -12.12 0.76 13.55
C ASP A 268 -12.58 0.06 14.84
N SER A 269 -13.28 -1.07 14.74
CA SER A 269 -13.73 -1.90 15.84
C SER A 269 -12.68 -2.88 16.36
N ALA A 270 -11.60 -3.15 15.59
CA ALA A 270 -10.58 -4.11 16.00
C ALA A 270 -9.89 -3.72 17.30
N ARG A 271 -9.64 -4.71 18.14
CA ARG A 271 -8.98 -4.53 19.44
C ARG A 271 -7.94 -5.61 19.66
N VAL A 272 -6.79 -5.22 20.19
CA VAL A 272 -5.71 -6.15 20.58
C VAL A 272 -5.53 -6.13 22.09
N HIS A 273 -5.22 -7.29 22.65
CA HIS A 273 -5.05 -7.49 24.09
C HIS A 273 -3.65 -8.00 24.39
N TRP A 274 -2.69 -7.09 24.53
CA TRP A 274 -1.32 -7.43 24.88
C TRP A 274 -1.04 -7.22 26.36
N SER A 275 -0.21 -8.10 26.93
CA SER A 275 0.20 -7.99 28.32
C SER A 275 1.14 -6.79 28.53
N PRO A 276 0.77 -5.78 29.35
CA PRO A 276 1.68 -4.70 29.70
C PRO A 276 2.96 -5.21 30.39
N SER A 277 2.85 -6.27 31.18
CA SER A 277 4.00 -6.90 31.84
C SER A 277 5.01 -7.47 30.85
N LYS A 278 4.53 -8.09 29.75
CA LYS A 278 5.39 -8.57 28.66
C LYS A 278 6.07 -7.40 27.95
N ILE A 279 5.33 -6.35 27.59
CA ILE A 279 5.86 -5.16 26.92
C ILE A 279 6.95 -4.51 27.78
N PHE A 280 6.66 -4.31 29.05
CA PHE A 280 7.57 -3.70 30.00
C PHE A 280 8.81 -4.58 30.26
N GLY A 281 8.60 -5.85 30.60
CA GLY A 281 9.70 -6.76 30.99
C GLY A 281 10.63 -7.18 29.85
N ASP A 282 10.10 -7.23 28.63
CA ASP A 282 10.85 -7.56 27.42
C ASP A 282 11.31 -6.31 26.63
N GLU A 283 11.01 -5.09 27.12
CA GLU A 283 11.34 -3.80 26.45
C GLU A 283 10.91 -3.74 24.98
N ILE A 284 9.70 -4.26 24.68
CA ILE A 284 9.18 -4.32 23.31
C ILE A 284 8.75 -2.92 22.85
N LYS A 285 9.21 -2.53 21.67
CA LYS A 285 8.72 -1.33 20.97
C LYS A 285 7.53 -1.71 20.10
N ILE A 286 6.44 -0.94 20.17
CA ILE A 286 5.28 -1.09 19.28
C ILE A 286 5.15 0.20 18.48
N ILE A 287 5.17 0.08 17.16
CA ILE A 287 5.08 1.23 16.25
C ILE A 287 3.99 1.01 15.21
N GLY A 288 3.33 2.09 14.81
CA GLY A 288 2.43 2.13 13.66
C GLY A 288 3.08 2.77 12.45
N SER A 289 2.66 2.38 11.26
CA SER A 289 3.03 3.06 10.01
C SER A 289 1.77 3.35 9.20
N PHE A 290 1.52 4.61 8.91
CA PHE A 290 0.36 5.09 8.15
C PHE A 290 0.81 5.74 6.86
N ALA A 291 0.26 5.28 5.72
CA ALA A 291 0.48 5.86 4.39
C ALA A 291 1.97 6.21 4.12
N GLN A 292 2.25 7.36 3.51
CA GLN A 292 3.61 7.79 3.21
C GLN A 292 3.72 9.32 3.08
N THR A 293 4.94 9.84 3.25
CA THR A 293 5.28 11.22 2.91
C THR A 293 6.70 11.26 2.37
N HIS A 294 6.91 11.98 1.25
CA HIS A 294 8.19 12.15 0.58
C HIS A 294 8.90 10.84 0.17
N CYS A 295 8.17 9.72 0.07
CA CYS A 295 8.74 8.41 -0.27
C CYS A 295 8.64 8.05 -1.75
N PHE A 296 7.78 8.72 -2.53
CA PHE A 296 7.57 8.42 -3.95
C PHE A 296 8.85 8.43 -4.81
N PRO A 297 9.76 9.44 -4.70
CA PRO A 297 11.00 9.42 -5.49
C PRO A 297 11.83 8.16 -5.23
N ARG A 298 11.91 7.71 -3.97
CA ARG A 298 12.63 6.48 -3.60
C ARG A 298 11.90 5.24 -4.11
N ALA A 299 10.57 5.21 -4.04
CA ALA A 299 9.77 4.10 -4.56
C ALA A 299 9.97 3.94 -6.06
N VAL A 300 9.87 5.02 -6.83
CA VAL A 300 10.18 5.02 -8.27
C VAL A 300 11.60 4.49 -8.50
N ALA A 301 12.61 5.04 -7.81
CA ALA A 301 14.00 4.62 -7.99
C ALA A 301 14.23 3.13 -7.69
N TYR A 302 13.57 2.57 -6.66
CA TYR A 302 13.72 1.17 -6.30
C TYR A 302 12.99 0.21 -7.26
N LEU A 303 11.78 0.56 -7.67
CA LEU A 303 10.98 -0.29 -8.55
C LEU A 303 11.44 -0.18 -10.00
N ASP A 304 11.62 1.03 -10.50
CA ASP A 304 11.98 1.28 -11.89
C ASP A 304 13.41 0.76 -12.23
N SER A 305 14.30 0.72 -11.24
CA SER A 305 15.61 0.06 -11.36
C SER A 305 15.60 -1.46 -11.17
N GLY A 306 14.45 -2.05 -10.79
CA GLY A 306 14.32 -3.49 -10.52
C GLY A 306 15.00 -3.96 -9.23
N LYS A 307 15.47 -3.05 -8.36
CA LYS A 307 16.04 -3.41 -7.02
C LYS A 307 14.98 -4.04 -6.14
N VAL A 308 13.76 -3.51 -6.13
CA VAL A 308 12.57 -4.17 -5.59
C VAL A 308 11.82 -4.77 -6.77
N LYS A 309 11.69 -6.08 -6.76
CA LYS A 309 11.07 -6.84 -7.85
C LYS A 309 9.56 -6.88 -7.67
N VAL A 310 8.83 -6.49 -8.69
CA VAL A 310 7.35 -6.49 -8.69
C VAL A 310 6.75 -7.29 -9.84
N LYS A 311 7.58 -7.82 -10.72
CA LYS A 311 7.15 -8.64 -11.86
C LYS A 311 6.36 -9.86 -11.39
N GLY A 312 5.16 -10.06 -11.92
CA GLY A 312 4.25 -11.14 -11.54
C GLY A 312 3.39 -10.86 -10.30
N MET A 313 3.57 -9.72 -9.63
CA MET A 313 2.70 -9.36 -8.50
C MET A 313 1.28 -8.96 -8.94
N VAL A 314 1.13 -8.37 -10.12
CA VAL A 314 -0.20 -8.12 -10.71
C VAL A 314 -0.73 -9.43 -11.27
N THR A 315 -1.75 -9.98 -10.61
CA THR A 315 -2.34 -11.29 -10.95
C THR A 315 -3.59 -11.19 -11.79
N ASP A 316 -4.30 -10.06 -11.70
CA ASP A 316 -5.59 -9.89 -12.34
C ASP A 316 -5.74 -8.47 -12.89
N VAL A 317 -6.31 -8.35 -14.09
CA VAL A 317 -6.58 -7.07 -14.75
C VAL A 317 -8.03 -7.05 -15.20
N PHE A 318 -8.77 -6.01 -14.83
CA PHE A 318 -10.17 -5.80 -15.17
C PHE A 318 -10.34 -4.49 -15.94
N LYS A 319 -11.40 -4.40 -16.74
CA LYS A 319 -11.87 -3.12 -17.27
C LYS A 319 -12.61 -2.35 -16.19
N ILE A 320 -12.67 -1.04 -16.30
CA ILE A 320 -13.41 -0.19 -15.36
C ILE A 320 -14.91 -0.56 -15.30
N SER A 321 -15.47 -1.05 -16.41
CA SER A 321 -16.85 -1.57 -16.47
C SER A 321 -17.05 -2.85 -15.64
N GLU A 322 -15.98 -3.54 -15.27
CA GLU A 322 -15.95 -4.77 -14.49
C GLU A 322 -15.57 -4.53 -13.02
N TYR A 323 -15.68 -3.28 -12.54
CA TYR A 323 -15.20 -2.87 -11.21
C TYR A 323 -15.80 -3.71 -10.06
N GLN A 324 -17.08 -4.11 -10.14
CA GLN A 324 -17.67 -5.02 -9.14
C GLN A 324 -16.93 -6.37 -9.11
N GLN A 325 -16.63 -6.95 -10.28
CA GLN A 325 -15.91 -8.22 -10.36
C GLN A 325 -14.49 -8.09 -9.78
N ALA A 326 -13.85 -6.93 -9.98
CA ALA A 326 -12.55 -6.64 -9.40
C ALA A 326 -12.59 -6.57 -7.86
N LEU A 327 -13.63 -5.96 -7.28
CA LEU A 327 -13.88 -5.97 -5.82
C LEU A 327 -14.15 -7.38 -5.29
N ASP A 328 -14.99 -8.16 -5.99
CA ASP A 328 -15.31 -9.54 -5.62
C ASP A 328 -14.03 -10.40 -5.64
N LYS A 329 -13.18 -10.20 -6.66
CA LYS A 329 -11.89 -10.89 -6.77
C LYS A 329 -10.95 -10.53 -5.61
N MET A 330 -10.89 -9.26 -5.22
CA MET A 330 -10.11 -8.82 -4.05
C MET A 330 -10.60 -9.52 -2.78
N ASN A 331 -11.89 -9.57 -2.56
CA ASN A 331 -12.51 -10.19 -1.39
C ASN A 331 -12.32 -11.71 -1.36
N SER A 332 -12.18 -12.37 -2.50
CA SER A 332 -11.90 -13.82 -2.59
C SER A 332 -10.52 -14.20 -2.04
N ARG A 333 -9.62 -13.24 -1.87
CA ARG A 333 -8.22 -13.42 -1.41
C ARG A 333 -7.40 -14.36 -2.31
N THR A 334 -7.84 -14.59 -3.56
CA THR A 334 -7.14 -15.43 -4.55
C THR A 334 -6.29 -14.63 -5.54
N ALA A 335 -6.24 -13.31 -5.40
CA ALA A 335 -5.36 -12.40 -6.12
C ALA A 335 -4.28 -11.83 -5.21
N LEU A 336 -3.14 -11.41 -5.78
CA LEU A 336 -2.14 -10.64 -5.04
C LEU A 336 -2.34 -9.14 -5.27
N LYS A 337 -2.26 -8.68 -6.51
CA LYS A 337 -2.58 -7.30 -6.90
C LYS A 337 -3.54 -7.32 -8.08
N ILE A 338 -4.56 -6.49 -7.98
CA ILE A 338 -5.58 -6.29 -9.02
C ILE A 338 -5.40 -4.90 -9.60
N VAL A 339 -5.56 -4.79 -10.91
CA VAL A 339 -5.48 -3.54 -11.64
C VAL A 339 -6.75 -3.33 -12.45
N VAL A 340 -7.24 -2.09 -12.47
CA VAL A 340 -8.40 -1.67 -13.27
C VAL A 340 -7.93 -0.73 -14.37
N LYS A 341 -8.36 -0.98 -15.61
CA LYS A 341 -8.09 -0.15 -16.79
C LYS A 341 -9.38 0.57 -17.22
N PRO A 342 -9.32 1.87 -17.49
CA PRO A 342 -10.43 2.63 -18.05
C PRO A 342 -10.93 2.12 -19.40
#